data_b1a78385b0f323af9dff34a071b1f553
#
_entry.id   b1a78385b0f323af9dff34a071b1f553
#
_cell.length_a   1.000
_cell.length_b   1.000
_cell.length_c   1.000
_cell.angle_alpha   90.00
_cell.angle_beta   90.00
_cell.angle_gamma   90.00
#
_symmetry.space_group_name_H-M   'P 1'
#
loop_
_entity.id
_entity.type
_entity.pdbx_description
1 polymer ?
#
loop_
_entity_poly.entity_id
_entity_poly.type
_entity_poly.pdbx_seq_one_letter_code
_entity_poly.pdbx_strand_id
1 'polypeptide(L)'
;MGNNATIPDEIGGGWNWGAFLLGLIWGVGNNVWWSLLLLVPFFDVVWIFIMGIKGNEWAWKSKRWESIEHFKQVQKQWSLGGLIFAGVGVVVWIAIYVAN
;
A
#
# COMPACT_ATOMS: atom_id res chain seq x y z
N MET A 1 -18.54 4.27 0.18
CA MET A 1 -17.93 5.59 0.29
C MET A 1 -17.13 5.69 1.57
N GLY A 2 -16.14 6.35 1.70
CA GLY A 2 -15.31 6.40 2.86
C GLY A 2 -15.57 7.57 3.78
N ASN A 3 -14.56 7.91 4.52
CA ASN A 3 -14.56 9.03 5.42
C ASN A 3 -14.12 10.28 4.65
N ASN A 4 -15.00 11.24 4.50
CA ASN A 4 -14.72 12.46 3.75
C ASN A 4 -14.14 13.58 4.61
N ALA A 5 -13.87 13.29 5.87
CA ALA A 5 -13.33 14.28 6.77
C ALA A 5 -11.92 14.69 6.33
N THR A 6 -11.44 15.78 6.90
CA THR A 6 -10.09 16.25 6.69
C THR A 6 -9.10 15.15 7.07
N ILE A 7 -8.07 14.99 6.28
CA ILE A 7 -7.04 13.99 6.55
C ILE A 7 -6.20 14.45 7.72
N PRO A 8 -6.10 13.63 8.79
CA PRO A 8 -5.23 14.00 9.91
C PRO A 8 -3.78 14.10 9.50
N ASP A 9 -3.05 15.03 10.09
CA ASP A 9 -1.63 15.22 9.78
C ASP A 9 -0.81 13.97 10.02
N GLU A 10 -1.23 13.15 11.02
CA GLU A 10 -0.52 11.93 11.36
C GLU A 10 -0.62 10.87 10.25
N ILE A 11 -1.59 11.01 9.36
CA ILE A 11 -1.85 10.03 8.31
C ILE A 11 -1.39 10.56 6.96
N GLY A 12 -1.72 11.80 6.65
CA GLY A 12 -1.36 12.38 5.37
C GLY A 12 0.14 12.61 5.28
N GLY A 13 0.71 12.42 4.12
CA GLY A 13 2.11 12.70 3.86
C GLY A 13 3.06 11.59 4.27
N GLY A 14 2.58 10.54 4.96
CA GLY A 14 3.43 9.42 5.32
C GLY A 14 3.57 8.42 4.18
N TRP A 15 4.66 7.69 4.18
CA TRP A 15 4.89 6.64 3.18
C TRP A 15 4.15 5.39 3.59
N ASN A 16 3.55 4.70 2.63
CA ASN A 16 2.80 3.47 2.89
C ASN A 16 3.46 2.29 2.19
N TRP A 17 4.22 1.51 2.93
CA TRP A 17 4.90 0.36 2.39
C TRP A 17 3.96 -0.70 1.85
N GLY A 18 2.78 -0.86 2.49
CA GLY A 18 1.79 -1.81 2.02
C GLY A 18 1.29 -1.45 0.63
N ALA A 19 0.98 -0.17 0.42
CA ALA A 19 0.54 0.31 -0.88
C ALA A 19 1.64 0.18 -1.92
N PHE A 20 2.87 0.44 -1.53
CA PHE A 20 3.99 0.36 -2.46
C PHE A 20 4.29 -1.09 -2.84
N LEU A 21 4.35 -1.98 -1.87
CA LEU A 21 4.80 -3.35 -2.11
C LEU A 21 3.69 -4.30 -2.52
N LEU A 22 2.48 -4.09 -2.04
CA LEU A 22 1.36 -4.99 -2.33
C LEU A 22 0.33 -4.36 -3.25
N GLY A 23 0.53 -3.14 -3.65
CA GLY A 23 -0.23 -2.39 -4.66
C GLY A 23 -1.68 -2.81 -4.87
N LEU A 24 -1.92 -3.70 -5.81
CA LEU A 24 -3.28 -4.11 -6.16
C LEU A 24 -4.02 -4.78 -5.02
N ILE A 25 -3.34 -5.68 -4.31
CA ILE A 25 -3.95 -6.39 -3.20
C ILE A 25 -4.28 -5.40 -2.09
N TRP A 26 -3.33 -4.51 -1.79
CA TRP A 26 -3.54 -3.48 -0.80
C TRP A 26 -4.73 -2.59 -1.18
N GLY A 27 -4.79 -2.21 -2.46
CA GLY A 27 -5.86 -1.34 -2.94
C GLY A 27 -7.24 -1.95 -2.79
N VAL A 28 -7.37 -3.21 -3.15
CA VAL A 28 -8.65 -3.91 -3.01
C VAL A 28 -9.02 -4.03 -1.53
N GLY A 29 -8.04 -4.41 -0.69
CA GLY A 29 -8.30 -4.57 0.74
C GLY A 29 -8.66 -3.28 1.44
N ASN A 30 -8.16 -2.15 0.94
CA ASN A 30 -8.42 -0.84 1.54
C ASN A 30 -9.43 -0.02 0.75
N ASN A 31 -10.08 -0.62 -0.24
CA ASN A 31 -11.11 0.03 -1.04
C ASN A 31 -10.58 1.24 -1.81
N VAL A 32 -9.33 1.14 -2.25
CA VAL A 32 -8.69 2.19 -3.04
C VAL A 32 -8.60 1.71 -4.48
N TRP A 33 -9.53 2.16 -5.31
CA TRP A 33 -9.65 1.65 -6.68
C TRP A 33 -8.66 2.27 -7.65
N TRP A 34 -7.99 3.35 -7.25
CA TRP A 34 -6.92 3.92 -8.05
C TRP A 34 -5.77 2.94 -8.26
N SER A 35 -5.69 1.89 -7.41
CA SER A 35 -4.65 0.87 -7.56
C SER A 35 -4.78 0.11 -8.88
N LEU A 36 -5.96 0.13 -9.51
CA LEU A 36 -6.14 -0.52 -10.80
C LEU A 36 -5.26 0.07 -11.90
N LEU A 37 -4.77 1.30 -11.71
CA LEU A 37 -3.84 1.89 -12.67
C LEU A 37 -2.50 1.15 -12.71
N LEU A 38 -2.23 0.30 -11.72
CA LEU A 38 -1.04 -0.56 -11.77
C LEU A 38 -1.10 -1.56 -12.91
N LEU A 39 -2.28 -1.78 -13.50
CA LEU A 39 -2.42 -2.69 -14.63
C LEU A 39 -1.98 -2.07 -15.96
N VAL A 40 -1.71 -0.78 -15.98
CA VAL A 40 -1.27 -0.10 -17.20
C VAL A 40 0.24 -0.28 -17.35
N PRO A 41 0.72 -0.94 -18.42
CA PRO A 41 2.15 -1.18 -18.61
C PRO A 41 2.93 0.14 -18.65
N PHE A 42 4.13 0.11 -18.12
CA PHE A 42 5.05 1.25 -18.04
C PHE A 42 4.58 2.33 -17.10
N PHE A 43 3.29 2.65 -17.09
CA PHE A 43 2.74 3.63 -16.16
C PHE A 43 2.81 3.08 -14.73
N ASP A 44 2.72 1.76 -14.58
CA ASP A 44 2.70 1.13 -13.26
C ASP A 44 3.97 1.42 -12.46
N VAL A 45 5.10 1.55 -13.13
CA VAL A 45 6.36 1.86 -12.44
C VAL A 45 6.27 3.19 -11.71
N VAL A 46 5.70 4.19 -12.36
CA VAL A 46 5.49 5.51 -11.75
C VAL A 46 4.38 5.43 -10.70
N TRP A 47 3.32 4.71 -11.02
CA TRP A 47 2.14 4.65 -10.17
C TRP A 47 2.42 3.98 -8.83
N ILE A 48 3.31 2.98 -8.81
CA ILE A 48 3.63 2.29 -7.56
C ILE A 48 4.26 3.27 -6.54
N PHE A 49 5.07 4.22 -7.01
CA PHE A 49 5.64 5.23 -6.14
C PHE A 49 4.57 6.20 -5.67
N ILE A 50 3.66 6.59 -6.55
CA ILE A 50 2.56 7.46 -6.17
C ILE A 50 1.70 6.79 -5.11
N MET A 51 1.44 5.51 -5.23
CA MET A 51 0.66 4.78 -4.24
C MET A 51 1.36 4.73 -2.89
N GLY A 52 2.68 4.62 -2.88
CA GLY A 52 3.43 4.68 -1.63
C GLY A 52 3.28 6.04 -0.96
N ILE A 53 3.29 7.11 -1.74
CA ILE A 53 3.18 8.47 -1.22
C ILE A 53 1.75 8.80 -0.80
N LYS A 54 0.78 8.42 -1.62
CA LYS A 54 -0.61 8.82 -1.43
C LYS A 54 -1.47 7.77 -0.75
N GLY A 55 -0.94 6.57 -0.54
CA GLY A 55 -1.73 5.46 -0.07
C GLY A 55 -2.46 5.74 1.24
N ASN A 56 -1.77 6.36 2.18
CA ASN A 56 -2.40 6.67 3.46
C ASN A 56 -3.60 7.60 3.31
N GLU A 57 -3.46 8.63 2.48
CA GLU A 57 -4.57 9.55 2.25
C GLU A 57 -5.76 8.86 1.60
N TRP A 58 -5.46 8.06 0.58
CA TRP A 58 -6.53 7.38 -0.16
C TRP A 58 -7.23 6.35 0.70
N ALA A 59 -6.47 5.60 1.50
CA ALA A 59 -7.06 4.61 2.39
C ALA A 59 -7.93 5.27 3.46
N TRP A 60 -7.46 6.39 4.00
CA TRP A 60 -8.24 7.12 5.00
C TRP A 60 -9.58 7.57 4.44
N LYS A 61 -9.58 8.05 3.21
CA LYS A 61 -10.81 8.56 2.58
C LYS A 61 -11.73 7.46 2.09
N SER A 62 -11.21 6.25 1.86
CA SER A 62 -11.96 5.19 1.20
C SER A 62 -12.88 4.41 2.12
N LYS A 63 -12.62 4.44 3.42
CA LYS A 63 -13.39 3.70 4.42
C LYS A 63 -13.64 4.58 5.63
N ARG A 64 -14.62 4.17 6.43
CA ARG A 64 -14.78 4.72 7.77
C ARG A 64 -13.86 3.97 8.71
N TRP A 65 -12.98 4.69 9.34
CA TRP A 65 -12.05 4.11 10.31
C TRP A 65 -12.53 4.49 11.72
N GLU A 66 -12.38 3.56 12.66
CA GLU A 66 -12.84 3.79 14.02
C GLU A 66 -12.06 4.88 14.71
N SER A 67 -10.77 4.94 14.43
CA SER A 67 -9.89 5.93 15.03
C SER A 67 -8.62 6.02 14.22
N ILE A 68 -7.83 7.05 14.51
CA ILE A 68 -6.52 7.20 13.87
C ILE A 68 -5.63 6.00 14.22
N GLU A 69 -5.71 5.53 15.46
CA GLU A 69 -4.90 4.39 15.89
C GLU A 69 -5.31 3.11 15.19
N HIS A 70 -6.61 2.92 14.99
CA HIS A 70 -7.08 1.77 14.25
C HIS A 70 -6.55 1.79 12.83
N PHE A 71 -6.60 2.94 12.18
CA PHE A 71 -6.07 3.09 10.83
C PHE A 71 -4.58 2.76 10.80
N LYS A 72 -3.80 3.32 11.72
CA LYS A 72 -2.36 3.09 11.75
C LYS A 72 -2.04 1.62 11.99
N GLN A 73 -2.81 0.96 12.85
CA GLN A 73 -2.58 -0.45 13.14
C GLN A 73 -2.83 -1.30 11.90
N VAL A 74 -3.91 -1.05 11.18
CA VAL A 74 -4.22 -1.80 9.96
C VAL A 74 -3.15 -1.54 8.90
N GLN A 75 -2.76 -0.29 8.70
CA GLN A 75 -1.74 0.01 7.70
C GLN A 75 -0.39 -0.56 8.09
N LYS A 76 -0.08 -0.61 9.38
CA LYS A 76 1.14 -1.26 9.83
C LYS A 76 1.15 -2.74 9.48
N GLN A 77 0.02 -3.41 9.64
CA GLN A 77 -0.09 -4.82 9.27
C GLN A 77 0.12 -5.01 7.77
N TRP A 78 -0.46 -4.13 6.95
CA TRP A 78 -0.23 -4.18 5.51
C TRP A 78 1.23 -3.96 5.16
N SER A 79 1.88 -3.00 5.84
CA SER A 79 3.28 -2.71 5.58
C SER A 79 4.17 -3.86 5.98
N LEU A 80 3.91 -4.46 7.14
CA LEU A 80 4.66 -5.63 7.58
C LEU A 80 4.49 -6.79 6.62
N GLY A 81 3.25 -7.03 6.19
CA GLY A 81 2.98 -8.07 5.21
C GLY A 81 3.72 -7.82 3.90
N GLY A 82 3.72 -6.56 3.45
CA GLY A 82 4.43 -6.20 2.22
C GLY A 82 5.93 -6.38 2.34
N LEU A 83 6.50 -5.95 3.46
CA LEU A 83 7.94 -6.09 3.66
C LEU A 83 8.34 -7.56 3.77
N ILE A 84 7.54 -8.38 4.45
CA ILE A 84 7.81 -9.82 4.54
C ILE A 84 7.71 -10.44 3.15
N PHE A 85 6.68 -10.09 2.40
CA PHE A 85 6.48 -10.61 1.05
C PHE A 85 7.68 -10.27 0.16
N ALA A 86 8.12 -9.01 0.22
CA ALA A 86 9.26 -8.57 -0.57
C ALA A 86 10.55 -9.27 -0.15
N GLY A 87 10.75 -9.44 1.16
CA GLY A 87 11.93 -10.12 1.67
C GLY A 87 11.98 -11.57 1.25
N VAL A 88 10.85 -12.27 1.35
CA VAL A 88 10.77 -13.66 0.90
C VAL A 88 11.02 -13.73 -0.61
N GLY A 89 10.44 -12.81 -1.37
CA GLY A 89 10.63 -12.76 -2.80
C GLY A 89 12.09 -12.60 -3.19
N VAL A 90 12.80 -11.71 -2.49
CA VAL A 90 14.23 -11.50 -2.74
C VAL A 90 15.02 -12.75 -2.44
N VAL A 91 14.74 -13.41 -1.31
CA VAL A 91 15.45 -14.62 -0.94
C VAL A 91 15.22 -15.72 -1.96
N VAL A 92 13.97 -15.91 -2.39
CA VAL A 92 13.65 -16.92 -3.40
C VAL A 92 14.35 -16.59 -4.71
N TRP A 93 14.35 -15.32 -5.11
CA TRP A 93 14.99 -14.92 -6.35
C TRP A 93 16.49 -15.20 -6.31
N ILE A 94 17.15 -14.87 -5.19
CA ILE A 94 18.58 -15.14 -5.03
C ILE A 94 18.83 -16.64 -5.06
N ALA A 95 18.01 -17.44 -4.39
CA ALA A 95 18.16 -18.89 -4.36
C ALA A 95 18.07 -19.47 -5.76
N ILE A 96 17.12 -19.02 -6.56
CA ILE A 96 16.96 -19.47 -7.94
C ILE A 96 18.17 -19.07 -8.76
N TYR A 97 18.63 -17.83 -8.61
CA TYR A 97 19.77 -17.34 -9.36
C TYR A 97 21.04 -18.13 -9.04
N VAL A 98 21.26 -18.42 -7.76
CA VAL A 98 22.47 -19.16 -7.34
C VAL A 98 22.37 -20.62 -7.77
N ALA A 99 21.15 -21.20 -7.76
CA ALA A 99 20.96 -22.60 -8.14
C ALA A 99 21.18 -22.86 -9.62
N ASN A 100 21.06 -21.84 -10.45
CA ASN A 100 21.31 -21.95 -11.87
C ASN A 100 22.76 -21.63 -12.16
#